data_ca722064dda5e6c3c01bd96be8e9eaa5
#
_entry.id   ca722064dda5e6c3c01bd96be8e9eaa5
#
_cell.length_a   1.000
_cell.length_b   1.000
_cell.length_c   1.000
_cell.angle_alpha   90.00
_cell.angle_beta   90.00
_cell.angle_gamma   90.00
#
_symmetry.space_group_name_H-M   'P 1'
#
loop_
_entity.id
_entity.type
_entity.pdbx_description
1 polymer ?
#
loop_
_entity_poly.entity_id
_entity_poly.type
_entity_poly.pdbx_seq_one_letter_code
_entity_poly.pdbx_strand_id
1 'polypeptide(L)'
;MTVDELWQARAAAWELAALSLRYPGSELAEAAAGGEWDEAAGEILAALGLPAEVPAAAGDPAGPPAARAADTAGPAGADALLRALRPEATRLFVGAPEPACSPYEGVWAAEADGVQPLLFVNPRSMEVERFMRSCGLGRPEGTNEPLDHVATECELLE
;
A
#
# COMPACT_ATOMS: atom_id res chain seq x y z
N MET A 1 -12.72 -16.57 -18.41
CA MET A 1 -12.91 -15.72 -17.24
C MET A 1 -14.26 -15.03 -17.36
N THR A 2 -15.12 -15.20 -16.37
CA THR A 2 -16.42 -14.52 -16.26
C THR A 2 -16.24 -13.08 -15.76
N VAL A 3 -17.31 -12.27 -15.84
CA VAL A 3 -17.27 -10.91 -15.31
C VAL A 3 -17.05 -10.93 -13.79
N ASP A 4 -17.67 -11.87 -13.09
CA ASP A 4 -17.55 -12.00 -11.64
C ASP A 4 -16.11 -12.39 -11.22
N GLU A 5 -15.47 -13.32 -11.93
CA GLU A 5 -14.07 -13.68 -11.68
C GLU A 5 -13.12 -12.49 -11.90
N LEU A 6 -13.40 -11.63 -12.89
CA LEU A 6 -12.61 -10.43 -13.12
C LEU A 6 -12.75 -9.42 -11.98
N TRP A 7 -13.98 -9.23 -11.46
CA TRP A 7 -14.20 -8.33 -10.31
C TRP A 7 -13.53 -8.86 -9.05
N GLN A 8 -13.61 -10.16 -8.78
CA GLN A 8 -12.92 -10.79 -7.66
C GLN A 8 -11.39 -10.61 -7.74
N ALA A 9 -10.81 -10.81 -8.94
CA ALA A 9 -9.37 -10.60 -9.12
C ALA A 9 -8.95 -9.14 -8.92
N ARG A 10 -9.81 -8.17 -9.31
CA ARG A 10 -9.56 -6.75 -9.05
C ARG A 10 -9.67 -6.40 -7.57
N ALA A 11 -10.69 -6.91 -6.87
CA ALA A 11 -10.83 -6.72 -5.44
C ALA A 11 -9.61 -7.26 -4.70
N ALA A 12 -9.19 -8.49 -4.97
CA ALA A 12 -7.99 -9.08 -4.39
C ALA A 12 -6.71 -8.26 -4.70
N ALA A 13 -6.62 -7.67 -5.89
CA ALA A 13 -5.48 -6.79 -6.23
C ALA A 13 -5.47 -5.52 -5.37
N TRP A 14 -6.62 -4.92 -5.12
CA TRP A 14 -6.73 -3.74 -4.25
C TRP A 14 -6.47 -4.07 -2.80
N GLU A 15 -6.95 -5.21 -2.29
CA GLU A 15 -6.66 -5.71 -0.94
C GLU A 15 -5.15 -5.91 -0.74
N LEU A 16 -4.48 -6.60 -1.68
CA LEU A 16 -3.04 -6.83 -1.62
C LEU A 16 -2.24 -5.52 -1.70
N ALA A 17 -2.69 -4.57 -2.53
CA ALA A 17 -2.09 -3.24 -2.62
C ALA A 17 -2.26 -2.46 -1.30
N ALA A 18 -3.45 -2.48 -0.71
CA ALA A 18 -3.72 -1.84 0.57
C ALA A 18 -2.83 -2.39 1.68
N LEU A 19 -2.72 -3.71 1.81
CA LEU A 19 -1.82 -4.37 2.76
C LEU A 19 -0.36 -3.95 2.56
N SER A 20 0.08 -3.84 1.30
CA SER A 20 1.47 -3.52 0.96
C SER A 20 1.83 -2.04 1.15
N LEU A 21 0.86 -1.13 1.04
CA LEU A 21 1.06 0.31 1.12
C LEU A 21 0.81 0.88 2.53
N ARG A 22 0.29 0.09 3.44
CA ARG A 22 0.24 0.44 4.87
C ARG A 22 1.63 0.43 5.48
N TYR A 23 1.77 1.09 6.64
CA TYR A 23 2.98 0.95 7.42
C TYR A 23 3.20 -0.51 7.80
N PRO A 24 4.39 -1.10 7.56
CA PRO A 24 4.59 -2.54 7.67
C PRO A 24 4.27 -3.11 9.04
N GLY A 25 3.31 -4.03 9.08
CA GLY A 25 2.91 -4.83 10.24
C GLY A 25 3.40 -6.28 10.15
N SER A 26 3.11 -7.07 11.20
CA SER A 26 3.46 -8.50 11.24
C SER A 26 2.78 -9.28 10.13
N GLU A 27 1.54 -8.96 9.80
CA GLU A 27 0.75 -9.62 8.76
C GLU A 27 1.46 -9.60 7.40
N LEU A 28 1.88 -8.41 6.93
CA LEU A 28 2.64 -8.28 5.68
C LEU A 28 3.96 -9.05 5.74
N ALA A 29 4.67 -8.96 6.88
CA ALA A 29 5.97 -9.60 7.02
C ALA A 29 5.85 -11.14 7.06
N GLU A 30 4.83 -11.68 7.70
CA GLU A 30 4.53 -13.10 7.77
C GLU A 30 4.12 -13.64 6.38
N ALA A 31 3.19 -12.96 5.70
CA ALA A 31 2.77 -13.33 4.36
C ALA A 31 3.94 -13.31 3.35
N ALA A 32 4.79 -12.29 3.40
CA ALA A 32 5.94 -12.19 2.53
C ALA A 32 7.03 -13.24 2.88
N ALA A 33 7.30 -13.48 4.18
CA ALA A 33 8.26 -14.49 4.60
C ALA A 33 7.76 -15.93 4.36
N GLY A 34 6.45 -16.15 4.38
CA GLY A 34 5.80 -17.43 4.07
C GLY A 34 5.69 -17.71 2.58
N GLY A 35 5.85 -16.70 1.73
CA GLY A 35 5.63 -16.78 0.28
C GLY A 35 4.18 -16.58 -0.14
N GLU A 36 3.27 -16.43 0.79
CA GLU A 36 1.83 -16.22 0.53
C GLU A 36 1.57 -14.94 -0.27
N TRP A 37 2.37 -13.89 0.01
CA TRP A 37 2.28 -12.64 -0.73
C TRP A 37 2.65 -12.83 -2.21
N ASP A 38 3.74 -13.54 -2.50
CA ASP A 38 4.22 -13.80 -3.87
C ASP A 38 3.24 -14.71 -4.62
N GLU A 39 2.68 -15.71 -3.96
CA GLU A 39 1.67 -16.63 -4.51
C GLU A 39 0.40 -15.83 -4.88
N ALA A 40 -0.15 -15.06 -3.95
CA ALA A 40 -1.33 -14.23 -4.19
C ALA A 40 -1.09 -13.22 -5.32
N ALA A 41 0.04 -12.54 -5.33
CA ALA A 41 0.40 -11.60 -6.40
C ALA A 41 0.47 -12.30 -7.76
N GLY A 42 1.09 -13.48 -7.82
CA GLY A 42 1.18 -14.26 -9.04
C GLY A 42 -0.18 -14.71 -9.57
N GLU A 43 -1.08 -15.19 -8.71
CA GLU A 43 -2.44 -15.57 -9.06
C GLU A 43 -3.26 -14.38 -9.57
N ILE A 44 -3.19 -13.24 -8.89
CA ILE A 44 -3.88 -12.01 -9.28
C ILE A 44 -3.39 -11.54 -10.65
N LEU A 45 -2.09 -11.46 -10.87
CA LEU A 45 -1.52 -11.04 -12.15
C LEU A 45 -1.94 -11.97 -13.29
N ALA A 46 -1.92 -13.27 -13.05
CA ALA A 46 -2.37 -14.26 -14.03
C ALA A 46 -3.87 -14.11 -14.34
N ALA A 47 -4.71 -13.92 -13.33
CA ALA A 47 -6.14 -13.71 -13.49
C ALA A 47 -6.48 -12.42 -14.25
N LEU A 48 -5.68 -11.37 -14.05
CA LEU A 48 -5.84 -10.08 -14.75
C LEU A 48 -5.17 -10.05 -16.13
N GLY A 49 -4.43 -11.10 -16.51
CA GLY A 49 -3.66 -11.14 -17.76
C GLY A 49 -2.50 -10.15 -17.78
N LEU A 50 -1.97 -9.79 -16.62
CA LEU A 50 -0.85 -8.88 -16.49
C LEU A 50 0.49 -9.65 -16.45
N PRO A 51 1.59 -9.06 -16.94
CA PRO A 51 2.90 -9.69 -16.88
C PRO A 51 3.36 -9.83 -15.41
N ALA A 52 3.88 -11.01 -15.07
CA ALA A 52 4.46 -11.25 -13.74
C ALA A 52 5.81 -10.52 -13.53
N GLU A 53 6.47 -10.11 -14.60
CA GLU A 53 7.71 -9.34 -14.53
C GLU A 53 7.38 -7.87 -14.30
N VAL A 54 7.68 -7.39 -13.10
CA VAL A 54 7.71 -5.94 -12.84
C VAL A 54 8.96 -5.41 -13.55
N PRO A 55 8.84 -4.44 -14.48
CA PRO A 55 10.01 -3.77 -15.03
C PRO A 55 10.82 -3.24 -13.86
N ALA A 56 12.10 -3.61 -13.78
CA ALA A 56 12.98 -3.04 -12.77
C ALA A 56 12.81 -1.52 -12.85
N ALA A 57 12.23 -0.94 -11.80
CA ALA A 57 12.10 0.50 -11.73
C ALA A 57 13.49 1.06 -12.01
N ALA A 58 13.58 2.02 -12.92
CA ALA A 58 14.81 2.75 -13.20
C ALA A 58 15.10 3.65 -11.99
N GLY A 59 15.36 3.02 -10.85
CA GLY A 59 15.56 3.62 -9.55
C GLY A 59 16.91 3.19 -9.02
N ASP A 60 17.57 4.13 -8.51
CA ASP A 60 18.82 4.18 -7.78
C ASP A 60 19.53 2.81 -7.57
N PRO A 61 20.65 2.54 -8.25
CA PRO A 61 21.43 1.33 -8.05
C PRO A 61 22.03 1.22 -6.64
N ALA A 62 21.82 2.22 -5.78
CA ALA A 62 22.23 2.27 -4.37
C ALA A 62 21.10 1.91 -3.39
N GLY A 63 19.88 1.57 -3.86
CA GLY A 63 18.83 1.03 -3.00
C GLY A 63 19.29 -0.28 -2.34
N PRO A 64 18.93 -0.53 -1.07
CA PRO A 64 19.29 -1.79 -0.43
C PRO A 64 18.78 -2.95 -1.30
N PRO A 65 19.61 -4.00 -1.50
CA PRO A 65 19.16 -5.18 -2.22
C PRO A 65 17.88 -5.67 -1.53
N ALA A 66 16.78 -5.76 -2.27
CA ALA A 66 15.59 -6.41 -1.79
C ALA A 66 16.04 -7.72 -1.13
N ALA A 67 15.78 -7.89 0.15
CA ALA A 67 16.19 -9.07 0.89
C ALA A 67 15.67 -10.27 0.11
N ARG A 68 16.60 -11.05 -0.45
CA ARG A 68 16.22 -12.20 -1.27
C ARG A 68 15.44 -13.14 -0.38
N ALA A 69 14.23 -13.49 -0.80
CA ALA A 69 13.30 -14.35 -0.10
C ALA A 69 13.88 -15.70 0.39
N ALA A 70 15.07 -16.10 -0.08
CA ALA A 70 15.71 -17.37 0.25
C ALA A 70 16.15 -17.53 1.72
N ASP A 71 16.37 -16.41 2.45
CA ASP A 71 16.85 -16.46 3.85
C ASP A 71 15.79 -16.04 4.89
N THR A 72 14.55 -15.80 4.46
CA THR A 72 13.52 -15.20 5.31
C THR A 72 12.37 -16.15 5.68
N ALA A 73 12.50 -17.45 5.47
CA ALA A 73 11.45 -18.39 5.79
C ALA A 73 11.23 -18.56 7.32
N GLY A 74 9.96 -18.53 7.73
CA GLY A 74 9.52 -18.75 9.11
C GLY A 74 9.50 -17.46 9.99
N PRO A 75 9.11 -17.60 11.29
CA PRO A 75 8.91 -16.45 12.18
C PRO A 75 10.14 -15.55 12.36
N ALA A 76 11.33 -16.12 12.42
CA ALA A 76 12.58 -15.35 12.51
C ALA A 76 12.85 -14.54 11.24
N GLY A 77 12.44 -15.08 10.08
CA GLY A 77 12.50 -14.37 8.80
C GLY A 77 11.51 -13.22 8.71
N ALA A 78 10.28 -13.42 9.18
CA ALA A 78 9.28 -12.37 9.25
C ALA A 78 9.74 -11.19 10.12
N ASP A 79 10.30 -11.47 11.30
CA ASP A 79 10.87 -10.43 12.16
C ASP A 79 12.05 -9.68 11.52
N ALA A 80 12.89 -10.39 10.79
CA ALA A 80 14.03 -9.80 10.08
C ALA A 80 13.52 -8.90 8.92
N LEU A 81 12.53 -9.38 8.17
CA LEU A 81 11.90 -8.65 7.09
C LEU A 81 11.21 -7.38 7.61
N LEU A 82 10.46 -7.48 8.71
CA LEU A 82 9.79 -6.34 9.33
C LEU A 82 10.80 -5.26 9.78
N ARG A 83 11.93 -5.67 10.35
CA ARG A 83 13.03 -4.75 10.71
C ARG A 83 13.66 -4.06 9.50
N ALA A 84 13.66 -4.71 8.34
CA ALA A 84 14.15 -4.12 7.10
C ALA A 84 13.12 -3.20 6.42
N LEU A 85 11.84 -3.57 6.42
CA LEU A 85 10.77 -2.81 5.75
C LEU A 85 10.44 -1.50 6.47
N ARG A 86 10.40 -1.48 7.81
CA ARG A 86 9.99 -0.30 8.57
C ARG A 86 10.86 0.94 8.36
N PRO A 87 12.19 0.87 8.35
CA PRO A 87 13.04 2.03 8.03
C PRO A 87 12.78 2.56 6.62
N GLU A 88 12.59 1.67 5.64
CA GLU A 88 12.30 2.08 4.26
C GLU A 88 10.91 2.71 4.14
N ALA A 89 9.89 2.12 4.74
CA ALA A 89 8.56 2.71 4.79
C ALA A 89 8.58 4.08 5.48
N THR A 90 9.34 4.21 6.56
CA THR A 90 9.51 5.49 7.24
C THR A 90 10.19 6.52 6.32
N ARG A 91 11.24 6.13 5.62
CA ARG A 91 11.94 7.01 4.66
C ARG A 91 11.03 7.44 3.51
N LEU A 92 10.25 6.49 2.98
CA LEU A 92 9.38 6.73 1.82
C LEU A 92 8.16 7.56 2.19
N PHE A 93 7.43 7.18 3.22
CA PHE A 93 6.07 7.64 3.48
C PHE A 93 5.93 8.59 4.69
N VAL A 94 6.87 8.55 5.64
CA VAL A 94 6.81 9.38 6.86
C VAL A 94 7.82 10.50 6.81
N GLY A 95 9.09 10.21 6.50
CA GLY A 95 10.23 11.10 6.28
C GLY A 95 10.31 12.37 7.14
N ALA A 96 11.51 12.88 7.39
CA ALA A 96 11.69 14.18 8.04
C ALA A 96 12.81 14.95 7.32
N PRO A 97 12.58 16.20 6.90
CA PRO A 97 11.39 17.04 7.14
C PRO A 97 10.17 16.68 6.29
N GLU A 98 10.36 15.97 5.17
CA GLU A 98 9.30 15.56 4.24
C GLU A 98 9.53 14.13 3.79
N PRO A 99 8.46 13.33 3.55
CA PRO A 99 8.59 11.99 3.00
C PRO A 99 9.11 12.03 1.56
N ALA A 100 9.81 10.99 1.14
CA ALA A 100 10.26 10.87 -0.25
C ALA A 100 9.08 10.74 -1.23
N CYS A 101 7.97 10.17 -0.75
CA CYS A 101 6.72 10.00 -1.49
C CYS A 101 5.55 10.09 -0.51
N SER A 102 4.77 11.16 -0.53
CA SER A 102 3.60 11.26 0.35
C SER A 102 2.56 10.18 0.00
N PRO A 103 2.03 9.45 0.98
CA PRO A 103 0.97 8.49 0.75
C PRO A 103 -0.43 9.11 0.70
N TYR A 104 -0.55 10.43 0.79
CA TYR A 104 -1.82 11.17 0.88
C TYR A 104 -2.13 11.91 -0.43
N GLU A 105 -3.31 11.66 -1.02
CA GLU A 105 -3.77 12.34 -2.24
C GLU A 105 -3.80 13.85 -2.09
N GLY A 106 -4.24 14.36 -0.93
CA GLY A 106 -4.33 15.79 -0.66
C GLY A 106 -3.00 16.53 -0.75
N VAL A 107 -1.87 15.85 -0.51
CA VAL A 107 -0.53 16.45 -0.69
C VAL A 107 -0.22 16.65 -2.17
N TRP A 108 -0.46 15.64 -2.99
CA TRP A 108 -0.24 15.70 -4.44
C TRP A 108 -1.18 16.68 -5.13
N ALA A 109 -2.44 16.72 -4.72
CA ALA A 109 -3.41 17.68 -5.25
C ALA A 109 -3.01 19.12 -4.90
N ALA A 110 -2.57 19.39 -3.68
CA ALA A 110 -2.12 20.71 -3.26
C ALA A 110 -0.86 21.17 -4.04
N GLU A 111 0.06 20.26 -4.30
CA GLU A 111 1.24 20.56 -5.14
C GLU A 111 0.83 20.92 -6.57
N ALA A 112 -0.10 20.15 -7.17
CA ALA A 112 -0.62 20.44 -8.50
C ALA A 112 -1.34 21.80 -8.58
N ASP A 113 -2.03 22.20 -7.50
CA ASP A 113 -2.75 23.46 -7.40
C ASP A 113 -1.83 24.64 -6.97
N GLY A 114 -0.57 24.36 -6.66
CA GLY A 114 0.42 25.36 -6.21
C GLY A 114 0.11 25.96 -4.83
N VAL A 115 -0.57 25.19 -3.96
CA VAL A 115 -0.93 25.60 -2.60
C VAL A 115 -0.20 24.73 -1.57
N GLN A 116 -0.10 25.21 -0.34
CA GLN A 116 0.53 24.44 0.73
C GLN A 116 -0.37 23.25 1.15
N PRO A 117 0.15 22.02 1.20
CA PRO A 117 -0.63 20.86 1.61
C PRO A 117 -1.04 20.94 3.08
N LEU A 118 -2.31 20.60 3.35
CA LEU A 118 -2.87 20.49 4.69
C LEU A 118 -3.24 19.02 4.94
N LEU A 119 -2.51 18.36 5.85
CA LEU A 119 -2.70 16.93 6.11
C LEU A 119 -4.05 16.61 6.77
N PHE A 120 -4.47 17.42 7.76
CA PHE A 120 -5.64 17.07 8.60
C PHE A 120 -6.96 17.72 8.17
N VAL A 121 -6.89 18.79 7.39
CA VAL A 121 -8.08 19.51 6.91
C VAL A 121 -7.92 19.72 5.42
N ASN A 122 -7.94 18.62 4.66
CA ASN A 122 -7.86 18.71 3.22
C ASN A 122 -9.18 18.26 2.57
N PRO A 123 -9.57 18.87 1.44
CA PRO A 123 -10.82 18.53 0.74
C PRO A 123 -10.88 17.07 0.31
N ARG A 124 -9.75 16.44 -0.03
CA ARG A 124 -9.68 15.05 -0.51
C ARG A 124 -10.06 14.06 0.60
N SER A 125 -9.47 14.21 1.79
CA SER A 125 -9.85 13.39 2.93
C SER A 125 -11.34 13.50 3.28
N MET A 126 -11.93 14.70 3.11
CA MET A 126 -13.37 14.91 3.31
C MET A 126 -14.21 14.27 2.20
N GLU A 127 -13.73 14.23 0.97
CA GLU A 127 -14.39 13.54 -0.15
C GLU A 127 -14.40 12.03 0.06
N VAL A 128 -13.28 11.45 0.46
CA VAL A 128 -13.17 10.03 0.83
C VAL A 128 -14.13 9.70 1.97
N GLU A 129 -14.17 10.50 3.04
CA GLU A 129 -15.10 10.29 4.16
C GLU A 129 -16.58 10.33 3.71
N ARG A 130 -16.92 11.25 2.81
CA ARG A 130 -18.28 11.36 2.25
C ARG A 130 -18.65 10.14 1.43
N PHE A 131 -17.70 9.65 0.62
CA PHE A 131 -17.87 8.43 -0.16
C PHE A 131 -18.07 7.22 0.74
N MET A 132 -17.21 7.01 1.74
CA MET A 132 -17.35 5.94 2.73
C MET A 132 -18.75 5.93 3.37
N ARG A 133 -19.21 7.09 3.85
CA ARG A 133 -20.56 7.22 4.43
C ARG A 133 -21.68 6.86 3.45
N SER A 134 -21.51 7.21 2.16
CA SER A 134 -22.50 6.85 1.14
C SER A 134 -22.57 5.34 0.88
N CYS A 135 -21.48 4.62 1.15
CA CYS A 135 -21.39 3.16 1.10
C CYS A 135 -21.80 2.48 2.41
N GLY A 136 -22.21 3.25 3.45
CA GLY A 136 -22.54 2.71 4.77
C GLY A 136 -21.31 2.36 5.61
N LEU A 137 -20.12 2.80 5.19
CA LEU A 137 -18.87 2.59 5.90
C LEU A 137 -18.57 3.77 6.83
N GLY A 138 -17.93 3.49 7.96
CA GLY A 138 -17.51 4.48 8.94
C GLY A 138 -15.99 4.44 9.16
N ARG A 139 -15.46 5.52 9.73
CA ARG A 139 -14.08 5.54 10.19
C ARG A 139 -13.90 4.51 11.32
N PRO A 140 -12.85 3.68 11.28
CA PRO A 140 -12.54 2.77 12.39
C PRO A 140 -12.35 3.54 13.70
N GLU A 141 -12.87 3.01 14.80
CA GLU A 141 -12.72 3.64 16.12
C GLU A 141 -11.25 3.77 16.50
N GLY A 142 -10.88 4.93 17.03
CA GLY A 142 -9.51 5.22 17.48
C GLY A 142 -8.53 5.63 16.40
N THR A 143 -8.93 5.68 15.13
CA THR A 143 -8.07 6.18 14.04
C THR A 143 -8.31 7.66 13.80
N ASN A 144 -7.22 8.44 13.80
CA ASN A 144 -7.23 9.87 13.47
C ASN A 144 -6.42 10.18 12.20
N GLU A 145 -6.02 9.17 11.45
CA GLU A 145 -5.31 9.36 10.20
C GLU A 145 -6.23 9.98 9.14
N PRO A 146 -5.67 10.85 8.26
CA PRO A 146 -6.40 11.33 7.10
C PRO A 146 -6.86 10.17 6.24
N LEU A 147 -8.09 10.22 5.71
CA LEU A 147 -8.70 9.11 4.97
C LEU A 147 -8.25 9.03 3.51
N ASP A 148 -7.57 10.05 3.01
CA ASP A 148 -6.94 10.10 1.69
C ASP A 148 -5.56 9.43 1.64
N HIS A 149 -5.29 8.50 2.54
CA HIS A 149 -4.13 7.62 2.46
C HIS A 149 -4.35 6.58 1.36
N VAL A 150 -3.39 6.37 0.48
CA VAL A 150 -3.48 5.46 -0.67
C VAL A 150 -3.96 4.05 -0.29
N ALA A 151 -3.55 3.52 0.86
CA ALA A 151 -4.01 2.22 1.32
C ALA A 151 -5.51 2.22 1.66
N THR A 152 -6.02 3.30 2.27
CA THR A 152 -7.45 3.45 2.56
C THR A 152 -8.26 3.55 1.27
N GLU A 153 -7.75 4.24 0.26
CA GLU A 153 -8.41 4.33 -1.04
C GLU A 153 -8.43 2.98 -1.76
N CYS A 154 -7.33 2.20 -1.66
CA CYS A 154 -7.31 0.83 -2.17
C CYS A 154 -8.36 -0.06 -1.49
N GLU A 155 -8.53 0.03 -0.17
CA GLU A 155 -9.58 -0.69 0.58
C GLU A 155 -11.00 -0.31 0.16
N LEU A 156 -11.23 0.91 -0.30
CA LEU A 156 -12.53 1.33 -0.80
C LEU A 156 -12.83 0.84 -2.23
N LEU A 157 -11.81 0.34 -2.93
CA LEU A 157 -11.92 -0.21 -4.28
C LEU A 157 -12.05 -1.75 -4.28
N GLU A 158 -11.85 -2.39 -3.14
CA GLU A 158 -12.11 -3.81 -2.91
C GLU A 158 -13.63 -4.10 -2.96
#